data_9a21dddd8936928deb5e7876851325f6
#
_entry.id   9a21dddd8936928deb5e7876851325f6
#
_cell.length_a   1.000
_cell.length_b   1.000
_cell.length_c   1.000
_cell.angle_alpha   90.00
_cell.angle_beta   90.00
_cell.angle_gamma   90.00
#
_symmetry.space_group_name_H-M   'P 1'
#
loop_
_entity.id
_entity.type
_entity.pdbx_description
1 polymer ?
#
loop_
_entity_poly.entity_id
_entity_poly.type
_entity_poly.pdbx_seq_one_letter_code
_entity_poly.pdbx_strand_id
1 'polypeptide(L)'
;SKTFTTQETMTNAETAKNWFLKSGKQEDVAKHFVALSTNIQSVKSFGIAEENIFEFWDWVGGRFSLWSAIGLSIVLAVGYENFEQLLKGAHEADIHFRTADFKENVPVLMALLGIWYRNFFNAATYAILPYSQYLDRFTAYLQQGDMESNGKCVDRNGQFVDYETAPI
;
A
#
# COMPACT_ATOMS: atom_id res chain seq x y z
N SER A 1 -0.33 11.14 2.35
CA SER A 1 0.98 10.69 2.86
C SER A 1 0.92 10.55 4.38
N LYS A 2 1.39 9.42 4.93
CA LYS A 2 1.36 9.15 6.38
C LYS A 2 2.02 10.27 7.18
N THR A 3 3.27 10.57 6.86
CA THR A 3 4.08 11.58 7.56
C THR A 3 3.86 13.01 7.08
N PHE A 4 3.14 13.18 5.98
CA PHE A 4 2.97 14.43 5.24
C PHE A 4 4.32 15.06 4.79
N THR A 5 5.31 14.19 4.48
CA THR A 5 6.66 14.58 4.08
C THR A 5 7.15 13.85 2.81
N THR A 6 6.38 12.89 2.28
CA THR A 6 6.76 12.17 1.05
C THR A 6 6.83 13.16 -0.11
N GLN A 7 8.02 13.30 -0.68
CA GLN A 7 8.36 14.35 -1.64
C GLN A 7 7.40 14.38 -2.84
N GLU A 8 7.13 13.23 -3.45
CA GLU A 8 6.25 13.11 -4.62
C GLU A 8 4.83 13.54 -4.28
N THR A 9 4.32 13.10 -3.12
CA THR A 9 2.98 13.46 -2.66
C THR A 9 2.87 14.96 -2.38
N MET A 10 3.86 15.54 -1.72
CA MET A 10 3.86 16.96 -1.37
C MET A 10 4.01 17.83 -2.61
N THR A 11 4.87 17.46 -3.56
CA THR A 11 5.02 18.16 -4.85
C THR A 11 3.70 18.18 -5.62
N ASN A 12 3.01 17.03 -5.69
CA ASN A 12 1.71 16.95 -6.35
C ASN A 12 0.64 17.75 -5.60
N ALA A 13 0.60 17.70 -4.28
CA ALA A 13 -0.34 18.45 -3.45
C ALA A 13 -0.14 19.97 -3.60
N GLU A 14 1.10 20.45 -3.56
CA GLU A 14 1.40 21.86 -3.77
C GLU A 14 1.06 22.31 -5.20
N THR A 15 1.31 21.47 -6.19
CA THR A 15 0.92 21.74 -7.58
C THR A 15 -0.59 21.90 -7.72
N ALA A 16 -1.35 20.98 -7.12
CA ALA A 16 -2.81 21.04 -7.11
C ALA A 16 -3.33 22.27 -6.35
N LYS A 17 -2.74 22.60 -5.21
CA LYS A 17 -3.06 23.80 -4.42
C LYS A 17 -2.79 25.08 -5.21
N ASN A 18 -1.63 25.18 -5.84
CA ASN A 18 -1.26 26.33 -6.66
C ASN A 18 -2.20 26.49 -7.90
N TRP A 19 -2.61 25.36 -8.48
CA TRP A 19 -3.62 25.39 -9.54
C TRP A 19 -4.98 25.89 -9.01
N PHE A 20 -5.43 25.40 -7.87
CA PHE A 20 -6.69 25.81 -7.22
C PHE A 20 -6.67 27.32 -6.92
N LEU A 21 -5.57 27.82 -6.38
CA LEU A 21 -5.42 29.25 -5.99
C LEU A 21 -5.37 30.24 -7.17
N LYS A 22 -5.36 29.75 -8.42
CA LYS A 22 -5.52 30.65 -9.59
C LYS A 22 -6.94 31.24 -9.69
N SER A 23 -7.93 30.57 -9.12
CA SER A 23 -9.34 30.99 -9.12
C SER A 23 -9.99 30.95 -7.73
N GLY A 24 -9.47 30.17 -6.81
CA GLY A 24 -9.90 30.07 -5.41
C GLY A 24 -9.07 30.94 -4.49
N LYS A 25 -9.51 31.02 -3.23
CA LYS A 25 -8.80 31.77 -2.17
C LYS A 25 -8.09 30.81 -1.21
N GLN A 26 -7.09 31.31 -0.49
CA GLN A 26 -6.35 30.52 0.52
C GLN A 26 -7.29 29.97 1.61
N GLU A 27 -8.29 30.69 2.02
CA GLU A 27 -9.30 30.26 3.02
C GLU A 27 -10.17 29.10 2.52
N ASP A 28 -10.32 28.93 1.21
CA ASP A 28 -11.11 27.86 0.61
C ASP A 28 -10.34 26.53 0.56
N VAL A 29 -9.03 26.54 0.70
CA VAL A 29 -8.20 25.31 0.79
C VAL A 29 -8.73 24.39 1.90
N ALA A 30 -9.15 24.97 3.03
CA ALA A 30 -9.72 24.24 4.16
C ALA A 30 -10.96 23.41 3.78
N LYS A 31 -11.72 23.83 2.76
CA LYS A 31 -12.98 23.20 2.35
C LYS A 31 -12.82 22.25 1.16
N HIS A 32 -11.77 22.43 0.35
CA HIS A 32 -11.61 21.72 -0.91
C HIS A 32 -10.51 20.66 -0.89
N PHE A 33 -9.72 20.63 0.19
CA PHE A 33 -8.68 19.64 0.36
C PHE A 33 -8.97 18.76 1.57
N VAL A 34 -8.69 17.48 1.42
CA VAL A 34 -8.72 16.50 2.51
C VAL A 34 -7.36 15.85 2.65
N ALA A 35 -7.03 15.37 3.82
CA ALA A 35 -5.77 14.67 4.04
C ALA A 35 -5.95 13.32 4.71
N LEU A 36 -5.13 12.39 4.28
CA LEU A 36 -4.96 11.07 4.88
C LEU A 36 -3.57 11.05 5.50
N SER A 37 -3.46 11.29 6.79
CA SER A 37 -2.17 11.48 7.46
C SER A 37 -2.27 11.27 8.98
N THR A 38 -1.16 10.87 9.58
CA THR A 38 -0.97 10.86 11.03
C THR A 38 -0.34 12.15 11.54
N ASN A 39 0.12 13.04 10.65
CA ASN A 39 0.80 14.29 10.98
C ASN A 39 -0.17 15.49 10.90
N ILE A 40 -1.04 15.61 11.89
CA ILE A 40 -2.08 16.66 11.98
C ILE A 40 -1.46 18.05 11.85
N GLN A 41 -0.34 18.29 12.53
CA GLN A 41 0.31 19.61 12.54
C GLN A 41 0.73 20.09 11.16
N SER A 42 1.37 19.22 10.38
CA SER A 42 1.79 19.55 9.01
C SER A 42 0.60 19.72 8.07
N VAL A 43 -0.46 18.91 8.24
CA VAL A 43 -1.69 19.03 7.45
C VAL A 43 -2.37 20.37 7.71
N LYS A 44 -2.49 20.78 8.96
CA LYS A 44 -3.05 22.10 9.34
C LYS A 44 -2.20 23.25 8.80
N SER A 45 -0.88 23.12 8.82
CA SER A 45 0.03 24.11 8.24
C SER A 45 -0.10 24.24 6.71
N PHE A 46 -0.49 23.16 6.03
CA PHE A 46 -0.80 23.21 4.60
C PHE A 46 -2.09 24.00 4.29
N GLY A 47 -3.00 24.12 5.28
CA GLY A 47 -4.25 24.85 5.19
C GLY A 47 -5.51 23.98 5.16
N ILE A 48 -5.40 22.69 5.44
CA ILE A 48 -6.53 21.76 5.50
C ILE A 48 -7.18 21.85 6.87
N ALA A 49 -8.50 21.93 6.91
CA ALA A 49 -9.27 21.96 8.17
C ALA A 49 -9.18 20.61 8.90
N GLU A 50 -9.22 20.64 10.23
CA GLU A 50 -9.05 19.45 11.06
C GLU A 50 -10.14 18.40 10.80
N GLU A 51 -11.37 18.82 10.58
CA GLU A 51 -12.50 17.96 10.21
C GLU A 51 -12.34 17.26 8.85
N ASN A 52 -11.40 17.70 8.03
CA ASN A 52 -11.07 17.12 6.73
C ASN A 52 -9.81 16.26 6.80
N ILE A 53 -9.35 15.88 7.98
CA ILE A 53 -8.22 14.97 8.20
C ILE A 53 -8.76 13.59 8.55
N PHE A 54 -8.46 12.62 7.70
CA PHE A 54 -8.75 11.20 7.97
C PHE A 54 -7.51 10.56 8.56
N GLU A 55 -7.53 10.37 9.86
CA GLU A 55 -6.44 9.75 10.60
C GLU A 55 -6.47 8.23 10.45
N PHE A 56 -5.33 7.61 10.66
CA PHE A 56 -5.16 6.17 10.73
C PHE A 56 -4.03 5.83 11.71
N TRP A 57 -3.92 4.56 12.08
CA TRP A 57 -3.00 4.11 13.11
C TRP A 57 -1.54 4.13 12.65
N ASP A 58 -0.64 4.28 13.59
CA ASP A 58 0.80 4.38 13.31
C ASP A 58 1.39 3.10 12.68
N TRP A 59 0.81 1.94 12.96
CA TRP A 59 1.20 0.67 12.35
C TRP A 59 0.76 0.53 10.88
N VAL A 60 -0.14 1.37 10.37
CA VAL A 60 -0.53 1.40 8.97
C VAL A 60 0.53 2.14 8.17
N GLY A 61 0.94 1.62 7.03
CA GLY A 61 1.85 2.36 6.17
C GLY A 61 2.22 1.67 4.87
N GLY A 62 2.69 2.48 3.92
CA GLY A 62 3.27 2.04 2.68
C GLY A 62 2.34 1.19 1.81
N ARG A 63 2.92 0.19 1.23
CA ARG A 63 2.30 -0.74 0.28
C ARG A 63 1.15 -1.59 0.84
N PHE A 64 1.03 -1.66 2.17
CA PHE A 64 -0.02 -2.43 2.87
C PHE A 64 -1.13 -1.54 3.42
N SER A 65 -1.25 -0.30 2.96
CA SER A 65 -2.18 0.69 3.52
C SER A 65 -3.53 0.80 2.81
N LEU A 66 -3.72 0.17 1.66
CA LEU A 66 -4.95 0.34 0.88
C LEU A 66 -6.23 -0.09 1.62
N TRP A 67 -6.11 -0.96 2.62
CA TRP A 67 -7.19 -1.45 3.49
C TRP A 67 -7.64 -0.43 4.54
N SER A 68 -6.89 0.64 4.73
CA SER A 68 -7.14 1.71 5.70
C SER A 68 -7.80 2.93 5.05
N ALA A 69 -7.88 4.04 5.78
CA ALA A 69 -8.31 5.33 5.24
C ALA A 69 -7.53 5.75 3.96
N ILE A 70 -6.30 5.26 3.79
CA ILE A 70 -5.50 5.50 2.56
C ILE A 70 -6.23 5.00 1.29
N GLY A 71 -7.12 4.01 1.42
CA GLY A 71 -7.98 3.53 0.34
C GLY A 71 -9.07 4.50 -0.13
N LEU A 72 -9.20 5.69 0.45
CA LEU A 72 -10.26 6.65 0.10
C LEU A 72 -10.32 6.96 -1.41
N SER A 73 -9.19 7.07 -2.08
CA SER A 73 -9.15 7.30 -3.54
C SER A 73 -9.76 6.13 -4.33
N ILE A 74 -9.60 4.90 -3.82
CA ILE A 74 -10.21 3.70 -4.41
C ILE A 74 -11.71 3.74 -4.17
N VAL A 75 -12.15 4.06 -2.95
CA VAL A 75 -13.59 4.22 -2.62
C VAL A 75 -14.26 5.23 -3.55
N LEU A 76 -13.61 6.38 -3.79
CA LEU A 76 -14.13 7.41 -4.69
C LEU A 76 -14.19 6.95 -6.16
N ALA A 77 -13.25 6.11 -6.59
CA ALA A 77 -13.18 5.62 -7.96
C ALA A 77 -14.17 4.49 -8.25
N VAL A 78 -14.34 3.54 -7.31
CA VAL A 78 -15.11 2.31 -7.55
C VAL A 78 -16.46 2.28 -6.79
N GLY A 79 -16.69 3.21 -5.89
CA GLY A 79 -17.84 3.26 -4.97
C GLY A 79 -17.63 2.43 -3.70
N TYR A 80 -18.34 2.80 -2.64
CA TYR A 80 -18.19 2.20 -1.31
C TYR A 80 -18.50 0.69 -1.32
N GLU A 81 -19.57 0.27 -1.97
CA GLU A 81 -19.99 -1.14 -2.00
C GLU A 81 -18.91 -2.05 -2.61
N ASN A 82 -18.29 -1.63 -3.70
CA ASN A 82 -17.21 -2.39 -4.34
C ASN A 82 -15.95 -2.41 -3.48
N PHE A 83 -15.65 -1.31 -2.81
CA PHE A 83 -14.52 -1.27 -1.86
C PHE A 83 -14.76 -2.17 -0.64
N GLU A 84 -15.98 -2.18 -0.12
CA GLU A 84 -16.35 -3.10 0.97
C GLU A 84 -16.20 -4.57 0.56
N GLN A 85 -16.53 -4.91 -0.69
CA GLN A 85 -16.31 -6.25 -1.23
C GLN A 85 -14.81 -6.61 -1.30
N LEU A 86 -13.95 -5.65 -1.66
CA LEU A 86 -12.50 -5.83 -1.60
C LEU A 86 -12.03 -6.15 -0.18
N LEU A 87 -12.53 -5.42 0.82
CA LEU A 87 -12.20 -5.67 2.22
C LEU A 87 -12.70 -7.03 2.70
N LYS A 88 -13.90 -7.45 2.29
CA LYS A 88 -14.45 -8.78 2.59
C LYS A 88 -13.57 -9.89 2.03
N GLY A 89 -13.14 -9.77 0.77
CA GLY A 89 -12.22 -10.75 0.16
C GLY A 89 -10.90 -10.86 0.92
N ALA A 90 -10.32 -9.74 1.35
CA ALA A 90 -9.13 -9.75 2.19
C ALA A 90 -9.38 -10.41 3.55
N HIS A 91 -10.53 -10.15 4.17
CA HIS A 91 -10.92 -10.78 5.43
C HIS A 91 -11.09 -12.30 5.31
N GLU A 92 -11.70 -12.77 4.22
CA GLU A 92 -11.83 -14.21 3.93
C GLU A 92 -10.45 -14.87 3.76
N ALA A 93 -9.51 -14.20 3.09
CA ALA A 93 -8.14 -14.67 2.97
C ALA A 93 -7.43 -14.74 4.34
N ASP A 94 -7.66 -13.78 5.22
CA ASP A 94 -7.14 -13.78 6.59
C ASP A 94 -7.72 -14.95 7.42
N ILE A 95 -9.01 -15.25 7.29
CA ILE A 95 -9.63 -16.41 7.94
C ILE A 95 -9.00 -17.70 7.42
N HIS A 96 -8.91 -17.85 6.11
CA HIS A 96 -8.29 -19.01 5.46
C HIS A 96 -6.84 -19.21 5.96
N PHE A 97 -6.03 -18.15 5.97
CA PHE A 97 -4.64 -18.21 6.44
C PHE A 97 -4.53 -18.71 7.88
N ARG A 98 -5.45 -18.29 8.77
CA ARG A 98 -5.41 -18.63 10.18
C ARG A 98 -6.01 -20.01 10.51
N THR A 99 -6.89 -20.55 9.67
CA THR A 99 -7.70 -21.72 10.02
C THR A 99 -7.48 -22.93 9.13
N ALA A 100 -6.98 -22.76 7.90
CA ALA A 100 -6.75 -23.87 6.99
C ALA A 100 -5.55 -24.72 7.42
N ASP A 101 -5.65 -26.04 7.21
CA ASP A 101 -4.52 -26.95 7.38
C ASP A 101 -3.36 -26.55 6.47
N PHE A 102 -2.12 -26.76 6.90
CA PHE A 102 -0.92 -26.33 6.15
C PHE A 102 -0.90 -26.82 4.70
N LYS A 103 -1.35 -28.03 4.43
CA LYS A 103 -1.40 -28.60 3.08
C LYS A 103 -2.48 -28.01 2.17
N GLU A 104 -3.39 -27.23 2.73
CA GLU A 104 -4.49 -26.55 2.04
C GLU A 104 -4.39 -25.02 2.13
N ASN A 105 -3.49 -24.52 2.97
CA ASN A 105 -3.30 -23.12 3.24
C ASN A 105 -2.55 -22.43 2.08
N VAL A 106 -3.29 -21.75 1.21
CA VAL A 106 -2.76 -21.16 -0.02
C VAL A 106 -1.60 -20.18 0.25
N PRO A 107 -1.69 -19.20 1.17
CA PRO A 107 -0.56 -18.34 1.50
C PRO A 107 0.69 -19.09 1.96
N VAL A 108 0.53 -20.11 2.79
CA VAL A 108 1.65 -20.94 3.26
C VAL A 108 2.29 -21.72 2.11
N LEU A 109 1.47 -22.35 1.26
CA LEU A 109 1.95 -23.09 0.10
C LEU A 109 2.68 -22.19 -0.89
N MET A 110 2.16 -20.98 -1.15
CA MET A 110 2.83 -20.00 -2.01
C MET A 110 4.19 -19.58 -1.45
N ALA A 111 4.28 -19.32 -0.14
CA ALA A 111 5.54 -18.96 0.51
C ALA A 111 6.56 -20.10 0.43
N LEU A 112 6.14 -21.34 0.71
CA LEU A 112 7.00 -22.53 0.63
C LEU A 112 7.49 -22.80 -0.81
N LEU A 113 6.62 -22.67 -1.80
CA LEU A 113 6.98 -22.81 -3.20
C LEU A 113 7.96 -21.70 -3.63
N GLY A 114 7.73 -20.46 -3.19
CA GLY A 114 8.64 -19.34 -3.45
C GLY A 114 10.05 -19.61 -2.91
N ILE A 115 10.15 -20.04 -1.66
CA ILE A 115 11.43 -20.45 -1.05
C ILE A 115 12.06 -21.60 -1.82
N TRP A 116 11.29 -22.61 -2.16
CA TRP A 116 11.78 -23.78 -2.87
C TRP A 116 12.36 -23.40 -4.23
N TYR A 117 11.62 -22.65 -5.04
CA TYR A 117 12.15 -22.21 -6.33
C TYR A 117 13.36 -21.28 -6.19
N ARG A 118 13.31 -20.33 -5.26
CA ARG A 118 14.40 -19.37 -5.08
C ARG A 118 15.69 -20.01 -4.55
N ASN A 119 15.59 -20.80 -3.49
CA ASN A 119 16.75 -21.29 -2.77
C ASN A 119 17.26 -22.66 -3.25
N PHE A 120 16.40 -23.49 -3.84
CA PHE A 120 16.80 -24.85 -4.26
C PHE A 120 16.93 -24.99 -5.78
N PHE A 121 16.16 -24.21 -6.55
CA PHE A 121 16.26 -24.22 -8.01
C PHE A 121 16.95 -22.99 -8.57
N ASN A 122 17.39 -22.04 -7.74
CA ASN A 122 18.03 -20.78 -8.14
C ASN A 122 17.19 -19.95 -9.14
N ALA A 123 15.87 -20.04 -9.06
CA ALA A 123 14.99 -19.23 -9.89
C ALA A 123 15.10 -17.75 -9.47
N ALA A 124 15.77 -16.96 -10.29
CA ALA A 124 16.05 -15.57 -9.97
C ALA A 124 14.81 -14.65 -10.14
N THR A 125 13.87 -15.04 -10.98
CA THR A 125 12.73 -14.21 -11.36
C THR A 125 11.40 -14.91 -11.08
N TYR A 126 10.36 -14.11 -10.84
CA TYR A 126 9.00 -14.58 -10.69
C TYR A 126 8.08 -13.80 -11.64
N ALA A 127 7.57 -14.47 -12.66
CA ALA A 127 6.69 -13.86 -13.65
C ALA A 127 5.24 -13.89 -13.21
N ILE A 128 4.59 -12.75 -13.18
CA ILE A 128 3.16 -12.59 -12.92
C ILE A 128 2.51 -12.07 -14.19
N LEU A 129 1.59 -12.86 -14.74
CA LEU A 129 0.98 -12.66 -16.05
C LEU A 129 -0.53 -12.41 -15.90
N PRO A 130 -0.98 -11.20 -15.58
CA PRO A 130 -2.39 -10.88 -15.50
C PRO A 130 -3.07 -10.99 -16.86
N TYR A 131 -4.17 -11.73 -16.95
CA TYR A 131 -4.96 -11.86 -18.18
C TYR A 131 -6.03 -10.76 -18.34
N SER A 132 -6.16 -9.87 -17.36
CA SER A 132 -7.07 -8.73 -17.41
C SER A 132 -6.31 -7.44 -17.57
N GLN A 133 -6.73 -6.60 -18.53
CA GLN A 133 -6.16 -5.27 -18.73
C GLN A 133 -6.27 -4.38 -17.50
N TYR A 134 -7.30 -4.56 -16.68
CA TYR A 134 -7.45 -3.83 -15.41
C TYR A 134 -6.39 -4.16 -14.36
N LEU A 135 -5.64 -5.24 -14.55
CA LEU A 135 -4.54 -5.67 -13.68
C LEU A 135 -3.16 -5.37 -14.27
N ASP A 136 -3.05 -4.50 -15.28
CA ASP A 136 -1.77 -4.16 -15.92
C ASP A 136 -0.72 -3.63 -14.92
N ARG A 137 -1.16 -2.93 -13.88
CA ARG A 137 -0.29 -2.38 -12.81
C ARG A 137 -0.07 -3.34 -11.64
N PHE A 138 -0.70 -4.50 -11.63
CA PHE A 138 -0.60 -5.46 -10.53
C PHE A 138 0.82 -6.00 -10.35
N THR A 139 1.53 -6.24 -11.44
CA THR A 139 2.94 -6.66 -11.41
C THR A 139 3.81 -5.60 -10.73
N ALA A 140 3.64 -4.32 -11.07
CA ALA A 140 4.37 -3.22 -10.43
C ALA A 140 4.04 -3.09 -8.94
N TYR A 141 2.80 -3.35 -8.54
CA TYR A 141 2.42 -3.39 -7.12
C TYR A 141 3.15 -4.52 -6.39
N LEU A 142 3.24 -5.71 -6.97
CA LEU A 142 3.90 -6.86 -6.37
C LEU A 142 5.42 -6.74 -6.31
N GLN A 143 6.05 -5.99 -7.22
CA GLN A 143 7.47 -5.66 -7.11
C GLN A 143 7.79 -4.94 -5.79
N GLN A 144 6.91 -4.07 -5.33
CA GLN A 144 7.05 -3.44 -4.03
C GLN A 144 6.42 -4.28 -2.90
N GLY A 145 5.21 -4.79 -3.10
CA GLY A 145 4.44 -5.48 -2.08
C GLY A 145 5.05 -6.81 -1.62
N ASP A 146 5.69 -7.53 -2.54
CA ASP A 146 6.29 -8.85 -2.28
C ASP A 146 7.81 -8.81 -2.43
N MET A 147 8.31 -8.53 -3.63
CA MET A 147 9.73 -8.70 -3.98
C MET A 147 10.64 -7.78 -3.15
N GLU A 148 10.37 -6.49 -3.11
CA GLU A 148 11.15 -5.54 -2.30
C GLU A 148 10.96 -5.78 -0.80
N SER A 149 9.76 -6.15 -0.37
CA SER A 149 9.47 -6.42 1.04
C SER A 149 10.26 -7.61 1.57
N ASN A 150 10.38 -8.68 0.80
CA ASN A 150 11.09 -9.91 1.16
C ASN A 150 12.57 -9.87 0.77
N GLY A 151 12.98 -9.04 -0.21
CA GLY A 151 14.35 -8.89 -0.65
C GLY A 151 15.21 -8.17 0.39
N LYS A 152 15.80 -8.92 1.31
CA LYS A 152 16.61 -8.42 2.44
C LYS A 152 17.96 -9.11 2.48
N CYS A 153 18.99 -8.35 2.80
CA CYS A 153 20.36 -8.88 3.01
C CYS A 153 20.68 -9.18 4.48
N VAL A 154 19.73 -8.89 5.38
CA VAL A 154 19.90 -9.14 6.82
C VAL A 154 18.67 -9.84 7.39
N ASP A 155 18.89 -10.65 8.44
CA ASP A 155 17.84 -11.26 9.23
C ASP A 155 17.20 -10.28 10.23
N ARG A 156 16.29 -10.75 11.08
CA ARG A 156 15.63 -9.96 12.13
C ARG A 156 16.56 -9.42 13.21
N ASN A 157 17.75 -9.97 13.34
CA ASN A 157 18.76 -9.55 14.30
C ASN A 157 19.80 -8.60 13.67
N GLY A 158 19.62 -8.25 12.39
CA GLY A 158 20.54 -7.40 11.64
C GLY A 158 21.80 -8.13 11.16
N GLN A 159 21.83 -9.47 11.20
CA GLN A 159 22.94 -10.26 10.70
C GLN A 159 22.79 -10.50 9.20
N PHE A 160 23.89 -10.39 8.46
CA PHE A 160 23.88 -10.70 7.03
C PHE A 160 23.51 -12.16 6.80
N VAL A 161 22.65 -12.39 5.80
CA VAL A 161 22.29 -13.72 5.35
C VAL A 161 23.08 -14.09 4.10
N ASP A 162 23.40 -15.37 3.94
CA ASP A 162 24.17 -15.95 2.83
C ASP A 162 23.29 -16.71 1.82
N TYR A 163 21.98 -16.53 1.93
CA TYR A 163 20.98 -17.11 1.04
C TYR A 163 20.11 -16.03 0.40
N GLU A 164 19.50 -16.37 -0.71
CA GLU A 164 18.60 -15.48 -1.44
C GLU A 164 17.22 -15.39 -0.76
N THR A 165 16.69 -14.20 -0.64
CA THR A 165 15.49 -13.93 0.18
C THR A 165 14.23 -13.64 -0.63
N ALA A 166 14.36 -13.14 -1.86
CA ALA A 166 13.22 -12.90 -2.77
C ALA A 166 13.62 -13.04 -4.23
N PRO A 167 12.68 -13.40 -5.12
CA PRO A 167 12.86 -13.24 -6.55
C PRO A 167 12.78 -11.77 -6.98
N ILE A 168 13.12 -11.50 -8.23
CA ILE A 168 12.98 -10.21 -8.89
C ILE A 168 11.82 -10.23 -9.88
#